data_519d2cb0fe3e27767226c9960c2bab73
#
_entry.id   519d2cb0fe3e27767226c9960c2bab73
#
_cell.length_a   1.000
_cell.length_b   1.000
_cell.length_c   1.000
_cell.angle_alpha   90.00
_cell.angle_beta   90.00
_cell.angle_gamma   90.00
#
_symmetry.space_group_name_H-M   'P 1'
#
loop_
_entity.id
_entity.type
_entity.pdbx_description
1 polymer ?
#
loop_
_entity_poly.entity_id
_entity_poly.type
_entity_poly.pdbx_seq_one_letter_code
_entity_poly.pdbx_strand_id
1 'polypeptide(L)'
;MGEAEVSRFLCILIKMGEALQNSGAEVFRVEDTLNRIAAAYGAQEVNVFVITSSIVVTLTMPQLPPQTQTRRLRHASGNDLLMLEELNALSRRICAAPPSVEEFQRQLDAILAKRADPRLRLAGSVLAASSFAVFFGGSLWDGLLAGGIAVLVFWMERCLAPFCMNGVEFQFIASFCCGISTLLFCRIGPQLHADKILIGIIMLLIPGIMLTNSIRDILLGDIISGFLRLVEAILMAAVLALGMMAAIWLMGGIA
;
A
#
# COMPACT_ATOMS: atom_id res chain seq x y z
N MET A 1 16.49 -17.00 -26.47
CA MET A 1 16.70 -17.31 -25.03
C MET A 1 16.74 -18.82 -24.87
N GLY A 2 17.68 -19.34 -24.05
CA GLY A 2 17.70 -20.76 -23.68
C GLY A 2 16.72 -21.03 -22.51
N GLU A 3 16.43 -22.31 -22.25
CA GLU A 3 15.45 -22.71 -21.20
C GLU A 3 15.78 -22.15 -19.80
N ALA A 4 17.06 -22.20 -19.41
CA ALA A 4 17.51 -21.64 -18.14
C ALA A 4 17.35 -20.11 -18.05
N GLU A 5 17.53 -19.42 -19.18
CA GLU A 5 17.36 -17.97 -19.28
C GLU A 5 15.88 -17.58 -19.19
N VAL A 6 14.99 -18.36 -19.84
CA VAL A 6 13.53 -18.18 -19.74
C VAL A 6 13.04 -18.38 -18.29
N SER A 7 13.54 -19.41 -17.61
CA SER A 7 13.21 -19.64 -16.19
C SER A 7 13.65 -18.46 -15.30
N ARG A 8 14.85 -17.91 -15.56
CA ARG A 8 15.32 -16.71 -14.84
C ARG A 8 14.47 -15.49 -15.17
N PHE A 9 14.12 -15.30 -16.44
CA PHE A 9 13.25 -14.21 -16.86
C PHE A 9 11.88 -14.27 -16.17
N LEU A 10 11.26 -15.46 -16.10
CA LEU A 10 10.02 -15.69 -15.37
C LEU A 10 10.13 -15.28 -13.88
N CYS A 11 11.24 -15.65 -13.22
CA CYS A 11 11.49 -15.23 -11.84
C CYS A 11 11.51 -13.72 -11.68
N ILE A 12 12.15 -13.01 -12.61
CA ILE A 12 12.24 -11.54 -12.57
C ILE A 12 10.88 -10.92 -12.88
N LEU A 13 10.15 -11.47 -13.84
CA LEU A 13 8.83 -10.99 -14.23
C LEU A 13 7.85 -11.08 -13.05
N ILE A 14 7.82 -12.20 -12.35
CA ILE A 14 6.99 -12.38 -11.14
C ILE A 14 7.46 -11.43 -10.03
N LYS A 15 8.76 -11.24 -9.85
CA LYS A 15 9.29 -10.28 -8.86
C LYS A 15 8.85 -8.84 -9.17
N MET A 16 8.81 -8.47 -10.45
CA MET A 16 8.27 -7.19 -10.90
C MET A 16 6.78 -7.06 -10.57
N GLY A 17 5.98 -8.10 -10.84
CA GLY A 17 4.55 -8.14 -10.52
C GLY A 17 4.28 -8.04 -9.03
N GLU A 18 5.05 -8.76 -8.20
CA GLU A 18 4.99 -8.67 -6.74
C GLU A 18 5.29 -7.24 -6.26
N ALA A 19 6.33 -6.61 -6.80
CA ALA A 19 6.71 -5.25 -6.44
C ALA A 19 5.62 -4.24 -6.82
N LEU A 20 5.03 -4.34 -8.01
CA LEU A 20 3.92 -3.50 -8.46
C LEU A 20 2.72 -3.64 -7.52
N GLN A 21 2.33 -4.87 -7.19
CA GLN A 21 1.19 -5.13 -6.31
C GLN A 21 1.42 -4.63 -4.89
N ASN A 22 2.60 -4.86 -4.34
CA ASN A 22 2.99 -4.38 -3.02
C ASN A 22 3.09 -2.85 -2.93
N SER A 23 3.29 -2.18 -4.07
CA SER A 23 3.30 -0.71 -4.16
C SER A 23 1.91 -0.09 -4.36
N GLY A 24 0.86 -0.91 -4.43
CA GLY A 24 -0.51 -0.45 -4.56
C GLY A 24 -1.03 -0.39 -6.01
N ALA A 25 -0.42 -1.11 -6.94
CA ALA A 25 -0.95 -1.22 -8.29
C ALA A 25 -2.29 -1.99 -8.32
N GLU A 26 -3.13 -1.63 -9.28
CA GLU A 26 -4.34 -2.35 -9.63
C GLU A 26 -3.99 -3.68 -10.30
N VAL A 27 -4.80 -4.73 -10.09
CA VAL A 27 -4.57 -6.07 -10.65
C VAL A 27 -4.41 -6.01 -12.16
N PHE A 28 -5.35 -5.39 -12.85
CA PHE A 28 -5.31 -5.21 -14.31
C PHE A 28 -4.00 -4.56 -14.79
N ARG A 29 -3.49 -3.54 -14.08
CA ARG A 29 -2.23 -2.89 -14.44
C ARG A 29 -1.03 -3.78 -14.26
N VAL A 30 -1.03 -4.63 -13.23
CA VAL A 30 0.03 -5.62 -13.03
C VAL A 30 0.04 -6.60 -14.19
N GLU A 31 -1.11 -7.16 -14.54
CA GLU A 31 -1.25 -8.11 -15.66
C GLU A 31 -0.84 -7.49 -16.99
N ASP A 32 -1.34 -6.30 -17.33
CA ASP A 32 -0.98 -5.58 -18.56
C ASP A 32 0.54 -5.31 -18.62
N THR A 33 1.13 -4.87 -17.52
CA THR A 33 2.57 -4.59 -17.47
C THR A 33 3.41 -5.85 -17.71
N LEU A 34 3.07 -6.96 -17.07
CA LEU A 34 3.80 -8.23 -17.23
C LEU A 34 3.63 -8.78 -18.63
N ASN A 35 2.42 -8.72 -19.20
CA ASN A 35 2.13 -9.12 -20.57
C ASN A 35 2.98 -8.33 -21.59
N ARG A 36 3.04 -7.00 -21.45
CA ARG A 36 3.83 -6.13 -22.34
C ARG A 36 5.33 -6.41 -22.24
N ILE A 37 5.85 -6.59 -21.03
CA ILE A 37 7.27 -6.91 -20.84
C ILE A 37 7.58 -8.27 -21.49
N ALA A 38 6.76 -9.29 -21.26
CA ALA A 38 6.97 -10.61 -21.84
C ALA A 38 6.92 -10.58 -23.40
N ALA A 39 5.97 -9.85 -23.95
CA ALA A 39 5.87 -9.65 -25.41
C ALA A 39 7.10 -8.93 -25.98
N ALA A 40 7.64 -7.93 -25.27
CA ALA A 40 8.87 -7.23 -25.69
C ALA A 40 10.10 -8.14 -25.74
N TYR A 41 10.15 -9.18 -24.90
CA TYR A 41 11.19 -10.22 -24.93
C TYR A 41 10.93 -11.33 -25.97
N GLY A 42 9.86 -11.21 -26.79
CA GLY A 42 9.53 -12.13 -27.87
C GLY A 42 8.75 -13.36 -27.44
N ALA A 43 8.04 -13.31 -26.32
CA ALA A 43 7.09 -14.37 -25.97
C ALA A 43 5.98 -14.47 -26.99
N GLN A 44 5.67 -15.68 -27.48
CA GLN A 44 4.59 -15.95 -28.44
C GLN A 44 3.22 -15.95 -27.78
N GLU A 45 3.17 -16.48 -26.57
CA GLU A 45 1.95 -16.54 -25.76
C GLU A 45 2.30 -16.21 -24.33
N VAL A 46 1.47 -15.39 -23.69
CA VAL A 46 1.63 -14.98 -22.30
C VAL A 46 0.28 -15.06 -21.62
N ASN A 47 0.23 -15.76 -20.50
CA ASN A 47 -0.94 -15.83 -19.65
C ASN A 47 -0.53 -15.41 -18.25
N VAL A 48 -1.03 -14.28 -17.80
CA VAL A 48 -0.79 -13.72 -16.47
C VAL A 48 -2.08 -13.73 -15.69
N PHE A 49 -2.07 -14.33 -14.53
CA PHE A 49 -3.19 -14.34 -13.61
C PHE A 49 -2.72 -13.83 -12.25
N VAL A 50 -3.32 -12.73 -11.81
CA VAL A 50 -2.97 -12.05 -10.56
C VAL A 50 -4.18 -11.97 -9.64
N ILE A 51 -3.99 -12.41 -8.41
CA ILE A 51 -4.92 -12.16 -7.31
C ILE A 51 -4.15 -11.55 -6.14
N THR A 52 -4.85 -11.04 -5.14
CA THR A 52 -4.24 -10.38 -3.97
C THR A 52 -3.20 -11.24 -3.25
N SER A 53 -3.30 -12.57 -3.33
CA SER A 53 -2.45 -13.52 -2.60
C SER A 53 -1.50 -14.33 -3.49
N SER A 54 -1.59 -14.22 -4.82
CA SER A 54 -0.80 -15.05 -5.73
C SER A 54 -0.64 -14.42 -7.12
N ILE A 55 0.49 -14.69 -7.75
CA ILE A 55 0.75 -14.41 -9.16
C ILE A 55 1.12 -15.70 -9.84
N VAL A 56 0.47 -15.99 -10.96
CA VAL A 56 0.78 -17.09 -11.87
C VAL A 56 1.13 -16.51 -13.23
N VAL A 57 2.27 -16.86 -13.77
CA VAL A 57 2.69 -16.45 -15.10
C VAL A 57 3.05 -17.70 -15.90
N THR A 58 2.39 -17.88 -17.04
CA THR A 58 2.74 -18.87 -18.05
C THR A 58 3.18 -18.15 -19.30
N LEU A 59 4.34 -18.49 -19.85
CA LEU A 59 4.78 -17.97 -21.12
C LEU A 59 5.34 -19.05 -22.02
N THR A 60 5.12 -18.87 -23.33
CA THR A 60 5.64 -19.72 -24.38
C THR A 60 6.64 -18.92 -25.20
N MET A 61 7.89 -19.35 -25.22
CA MET A 61 8.93 -18.77 -26.07
C MET A 61 9.07 -19.58 -27.35
N PRO A 62 9.56 -18.98 -28.46
CA PRO A 62 9.80 -19.70 -29.69
C PRO A 62 10.67 -20.93 -29.45
N GLN A 63 10.24 -22.09 -29.97
CA GLN A 63 10.95 -23.38 -29.92
C GLN A 63 11.14 -23.97 -28.49
N LEU A 64 10.46 -23.44 -27.48
CA LEU A 64 10.48 -23.96 -26.12
C LEU A 64 9.06 -24.34 -25.66
N PRO A 65 8.92 -25.37 -24.80
CA PRO A 65 7.61 -25.68 -24.22
C PRO A 65 7.16 -24.55 -23.30
N PRO A 66 5.83 -24.42 -23.05
CA PRO A 66 5.28 -23.47 -22.09
C PRO A 66 5.93 -23.64 -20.71
N GLN A 67 6.34 -22.54 -20.11
CA GLN A 67 6.87 -22.53 -18.74
C GLN A 67 5.94 -21.74 -17.83
N THR A 68 5.61 -22.32 -16.70
CA THR A 68 4.74 -21.70 -15.69
C THR A 68 5.49 -21.52 -14.39
N GLN A 69 5.32 -20.36 -13.79
CA GLN A 69 5.80 -20.10 -12.45
C GLN A 69 4.71 -19.46 -11.61
N THR A 70 4.60 -19.90 -10.36
CA THR A 70 3.64 -19.39 -9.38
C THR A 70 4.39 -18.82 -8.20
N ARG A 71 3.92 -17.69 -7.68
CA ARG A 71 4.44 -17.07 -6.47
C ARG A 71 3.31 -16.68 -5.54
N ARG A 72 3.37 -17.16 -4.32
CA ARG A 72 2.48 -16.70 -3.26
C ARG A 72 2.95 -15.33 -2.77
N LEU A 73 2.05 -14.37 -2.80
CA LEU A 73 2.29 -13.05 -2.21
C LEU A 73 2.02 -13.13 -0.70
N ARG A 74 3.05 -12.85 0.06
CA ARG A 74 2.96 -12.75 1.52
C ARG A 74 3.07 -11.29 1.87
N HIS A 75 1.95 -10.65 2.11
CA HIS A 75 1.86 -9.27 2.59
C HIS A 75 2.47 -8.21 1.68
N ALA A 76 1.80 -7.23 1.50
CA ALA A 76 1.88 -5.86 1.86
C ALA A 76 0.93 -5.08 0.96
N SER A 77 -0.21 -4.80 1.43
CA SER A 77 -0.94 -3.62 0.97
C SER A 77 -0.17 -2.37 1.46
N GLY A 78 0.95 -2.12 0.82
CA GLY A 78 1.69 -0.87 0.96
C GLY A 78 1.27 0.08 -0.16
N ASN A 79 1.22 1.36 0.11
CA ASN A 79 1.00 2.39 -0.91
C ASN A 79 2.31 3.17 -1.09
N ASP A 80 3.26 2.59 -1.80
CA ASP A 80 4.50 3.28 -2.19
C ASP A 80 4.38 3.79 -3.62
N LEU A 81 3.76 4.97 -3.76
CA LEU A 81 3.52 5.58 -5.07
C LEU A 81 4.82 5.97 -5.79
N LEU A 82 5.89 6.28 -5.05
CA LEU A 82 7.19 6.58 -5.64
C LEU A 82 7.81 5.33 -6.26
N MET A 83 7.79 4.21 -5.53
CA MET A 83 8.23 2.93 -6.06
C MET A 83 7.37 2.50 -7.26
N LEU A 84 6.05 2.69 -7.19
CA LEU A 84 5.13 2.39 -8.29
C LEU A 84 5.47 3.21 -9.54
N GLU A 85 5.79 4.49 -9.40
CA GLU A 85 6.20 5.35 -10.52
C GLU A 85 7.51 4.84 -11.16
N GLU A 86 8.52 4.51 -10.35
CA GLU A 86 9.81 4.00 -10.83
C GLU A 86 9.66 2.65 -11.54
N LEU A 87 8.84 1.73 -11.00
CA LEU A 87 8.54 0.45 -11.65
C LEU A 87 7.82 0.63 -12.99
N ASN A 88 6.83 1.54 -13.05
CA ASN A 88 6.17 1.88 -14.31
C ASN A 88 7.13 2.54 -15.32
N ALA A 89 8.05 3.38 -14.85
CA ALA A 89 9.08 3.97 -15.72
C ALA A 89 10.05 2.89 -16.24
N LEU A 90 10.43 1.92 -15.40
CA LEU A 90 11.24 0.77 -15.79
C LEU A 90 10.52 -0.06 -16.85
N SER A 91 9.25 -0.41 -16.64
CA SER A 91 8.49 -1.22 -17.60
C SER A 91 8.42 -0.55 -18.98
N ARG A 92 8.18 0.76 -19.05
CA ARG A 92 8.18 1.50 -20.30
C ARG A 92 9.53 1.47 -21.01
N ARG A 93 10.64 1.62 -20.28
CA ARG A 93 11.99 1.51 -20.87
C ARG A 93 12.26 0.13 -21.43
N ILE A 94 11.91 -0.92 -20.69
CA ILE A 94 12.06 -2.31 -21.11
C ILE A 94 11.23 -2.60 -22.36
N CYS A 95 9.98 -2.14 -22.41
CA CYS A 95 9.13 -2.34 -23.59
C CYS A 95 9.65 -1.59 -24.83
N ALA A 96 10.30 -0.45 -24.66
CA ALA A 96 10.88 0.30 -25.77
C ALA A 96 12.19 -0.30 -26.31
N ALA A 97 13.03 -0.82 -25.41
CA ALA A 97 14.32 -1.42 -25.76
C ALA A 97 14.66 -2.49 -24.70
N PRO A 98 14.29 -3.78 -24.96
CA PRO A 98 14.53 -4.85 -23.98
C PRO A 98 16.03 -5.05 -23.73
N PRO A 99 16.50 -4.87 -22.50
CA PRO A 99 17.89 -5.15 -22.12
C PRO A 99 18.12 -6.67 -21.96
N SER A 100 19.35 -7.10 -21.66
CA SER A 100 19.57 -8.48 -21.23
C SER A 100 18.80 -8.81 -19.93
N VAL A 101 18.52 -10.10 -19.73
CA VAL A 101 17.78 -10.55 -18.53
C VAL A 101 18.52 -10.17 -17.24
N GLU A 102 19.85 -10.23 -17.25
CA GLU A 102 20.71 -9.81 -16.13
C GLU A 102 20.59 -8.31 -15.84
N GLU A 103 20.55 -7.51 -16.90
CA GLU A 103 20.42 -6.06 -16.78
C GLU A 103 19.03 -5.67 -16.26
N PHE A 104 17.97 -6.34 -16.73
CA PHE A 104 16.63 -6.16 -16.20
C PHE A 104 16.59 -6.46 -14.70
N GLN A 105 17.17 -7.60 -14.28
CA GLN A 105 17.25 -7.97 -12.87
C GLN A 105 17.96 -6.89 -12.07
N ARG A 106 19.12 -6.42 -12.54
CA ARG A 106 19.91 -5.39 -11.85
C ARG A 106 19.14 -4.09 -11.68
N GLN A 107 18.43 -3.63 -12.73
CA GLN A 107 17.63 -2.41 -12.67
C GLN A 107 16.45 -2.55 -11.71
N LEU A 108 15.77 -3.70 -11.72
CA LEU A 108 14.67 -3.98 -10.80
C LEU A 108 15.19 -4.02 -9.35
N ASP A 109 16.28 -4.71 -9.09
CA ASP A 109 16.88 -4.82 -7.76
C ASP A 109 17.33 -3.45 -7.23
N ALA A 110 17.86 -2.59 -8.09
CA ALA A 110 18.24 -1.22 -7.74
C ALA A 110 17.02 -0.37 -7.32
N ILE A 111 15.86 -0.54 -7.95
CA ILE A 111 14.63 0.14 -7.56
C ILE A 111 14.13 -0.41 -6.22
N LEU A 112 14.11 -1.74 -6.06
CA LEU A 112 13.62 -2.39 -4.84
C LEU A 112 14.50 -2.12 -3.60
N ALA A 113 15.77 -1.79 -3.81
CA ALA A 113 16.68 -1.41 -2.74
C ALA A 113 16.45 0.01 -2.21
N LYS A 114 15.76 0.86 -2.97
CA LYS A 114 15.45 2.23 -2.55
C LYS A 114 14.45 2.21 -1.40
N ARG A 115 14.70 3.06 -0.42
CA ARG A 115 13.76 3.29 0.67
C ARG A 115 13.30 4.74 0.63
N ALA A 116 12.01 4.96 0.84
CA ALA A 116 11.50 6.32 1.02
C ALA A 116 12.20 7.01 2.20
N ASP A 117 12.52 8.28 2.04
CA ASP A 117 13.11 9.08 3.13
C ASP A 117 12.11 9.18 4.30
N PRO A 118 12.45 8.65 5.48
CA PRO A 118 11.56 8.66 6.63
C PRO A 118 11.21 10.09 7.09
N ARG A 119 12.08 11.07 6.82
CA ARG A 119 11.83 12.48 7.17
C ARG A 119 10.73 13.08 6.29
N LEU A 120 10.78 12.79 4.99
CA LEU A 120 9.76 13.24 4.04
C LEU A 120 8.40 12.61 4.34
N ARG A 121 8.39 11.32 4.69
CA ARG A 121 7.20 10.61 5.10
C ARG A 121 6.59 11.19 6.38
N LEU A 122 7.41 11.48 7.39
CA LEU A 122 6.97 12.14 8.62
C LEU A 122 6.38 13.53 8.32
N ALA A 123 7.09 14.35 7.54
CA ALA A 123 6.62 15.69 7.18
C ALA A 123 5.27 15.62 6.42
N GLY A 124 5.14 14.68 5.49
CA GLY A 124 3.88 14.44 4.76
C GLY A 124 2.73 14.04 5.68
N SER A 125 2.97 13.12 6.63
CA SER A 125 1.95 12.70 7.60
C SER A 125 1.50 13.83 8.52
N VAL A 126 2.44 14.62 9.03
CA VAL A 126 2.14 15.80 9.87
C VAL A 126 1.33 16.82 9.08
N LEU A 127 1.77 17.15 7.86
CA LEU A 127 1.09 18.12 7.01
C LEU A 127 -0.33 17.64 6.65
N ALA A 128 -0.50 16.37 6.32
CA ALA A 128 -1.79 15.79 5.99
C ALA A 128 -2.75 15.86 7.17
N ALA A 129 -2.38 15.35 8.35
CA ALA A 129 -3.24 15.37 9.52
C ALA A 129 -3.62 16.80 9.94
N SER A 130 -2.65 17.73 9.94
CA SER A 130 -2.88 19.14 10.26
C SER A 130 -3.84 19.79 9.27
N SER A 131 -3.60 19.59 7.97
CA SER A 131 -4.41 20.19 6.91
C SER A 131 -5.84 19.68 6.94
N PHE A 132 -6.06 18.37 7.14
CA PHE A 132 -7.40 17.81 7.23
C PHE A 132 -8.15 18.30 8.46
N ALA A 133 -7.50 18.40 9.62
CA ALA A 133 -8.13 18.94 10.82
C ALA A 133 -8.64 20.37 10.58
N VAL A 134 -7.84 21.23 9.97
CA VAL A 134 -8.23 22.60 9.63
C VAL A 134 -9.27 22.65 8.51
N PHE A 135 -9.12 21.82 7.47
CA PHE A 135 -10.05 21.74 6.33
C PHE A 135 -11.47 21.39 6.78
N PHE A 136 -11.63 20.51 7.76
CA PHE A 136 -12.93 20.14 8.33
C PHE A 136 -13.44 21.13 9.41
N GLY A 137 -12.87 22.34 9.46
CA GLY A 137 -13.37 23.43 10.28
C GLY A 137 -12.72 23.53 11.66
N GLY A 138 -11.60 22.87 11.88
CA GLY A 138 -10.79 23.03 13.08
C GLY A 138 -9.98 24.33 13.07
N SER A 139 -9.56 24.76 14.27
CA SER A 139 -8.65 25.88 14.45
C SER A 139 -7.21 25.51 14.07
N LEU A 140 -6.33 26.50 13.99
CA LEU A 140 -4.90 26.24 13.81
C LEU A 140 -4.30 25.41 14.96
N TRP A 141 -4.84 25.54 16.17
CA TRP A 141 -4.42 24.76 17.33
C TRP A 141 -4.82 23.29 17.18
N ASP A 142 -6.02 23.03 16.65
CA ASP A 142 -6.47 21.66 16.31
C ASP A 142 -5.57 21.02 15.26
N GLY A 143 -5.19 21.78 14.23
CA GLY A 143 -4.24 21.36 13.21
C GLY A 143 -2.86 21.03 13.79
N LEU A 144 -2.32 21.87 14.67
CA LEU A 144 -1.04 21.62 15.32
C LEU A 144 -1.06 20.37 16.18
N LEU A 145 -2.14 20.15 16.94
CA LEU A 145 -2.28 18.95 17.75
C LEU A 145 -2.45 17.69 16.87
N ALA A 146 -3.26 17.75 15.82
CA ALA A 146 -3.39 16.65 14.86
C ALA A 146 -2.05 16.27 14.24
N GLY A 147 -1.23 17.27 13.87
CA GLY A 147 0.14 17.06 13.40
C GLY A 147 1.04 16.43 14.47
N GLY A 148 0.94 16.85 15.72
CA GLY A 148 1.66 16.25 16.84
C GLY A 148 1.30 14.77 17.05
N ILE A 149 0.01 14.43 16.94
CA ILE A 149 -0.46 13.04 17.03
C ILE A 149 -0.03 12.22 15.79
N ALA A 150 0.08 12.84 14.61
CA ALA A 150 0.66 12.17 13.43
C ALA A 150 2.12 11.76 13.65
N VAL A 151 2.90 12.54 14.43
CA VAL A 151 4.24 12.12 14.86
C VAL A 151 4.17 10.86 15.75
N LEU A 152 3.19 10.79 16.66
CA LEU A 152 2.99 9.60 17.48
C LEU A 152 2.67 8.38 16.61
N VAL A 153 1.76 8.51 15.62
CA VAL A 153 1.44 7.43 14.66
C VAL A 153 2.69 6.95 13.93
N PHE A 154 3.50 7.89 13.43
CA PHE A 154 4.76 7.56 12.74
C PHE A 154 5.73 6.77 13.64
N TRP A 155 5.85 7.16 14.90
CA TRP A 155 6.65 6.44 15.89
C TRP A 155 6.10 5.06 16.21
N MET A 156 4.78 4.94 16.39
CA MET A 156 4.12 3.65 16.61
C MET A 156 4.32 2.71 15.44
N GLU A 157 4.21 3.21 14.21
CA GLU A 157 4.45 2.43 13.00
C GLU A 157 5.87 1.87 12.95
N ARG A 158 6.84 2.66 13.40
CA ARG A 158 8.24 2.24 13.40
C ARG A 158 8.61 1.29 14.55
N CYS A 159 8.04 1.52 15.74
CA CYS A 159 8.40 0.80 16.96
C CYS A 159 7.46 -0.38 17.25
N LEU A 160 6.17 -0.25 16.95
CA LEU A 160 5.14 -1.21 17.37
C LEU A 160 4.72 -2.12 16.22
N ALA A 161 4.62 -1.62 14.98
CA ALA A 161 4.18 -2.43 13.84
C ALA A 161 5.01 -3.72 13.64
N PRO A 162 6.34 -3.75 13.87
CA PRO A 162 7.12 -5.00 13.76
C PRO A 162 6.73 -6.08 14.78
N PHE A 163 6.09 -5.71 15.89
CA PHE A 163 5.65 -6.64 16.94
C PHE A 163 4.20 -7.09 16.77
N CYS A 164 3.42 -6.40 15.92
CA CYS A 164 2.05 -6.78 15.61
C CYS A 164 2.04 -7.97 14.64
N MET A 165 1.12 -8.90 14.85
CA MET A 165 0.97 -10.09 13.99
C MET A 165 0.45 -9.71 12.59
N ASN A 166 -0.35 -8.63 12.50
CA ASN A 166 -0.94 -8.18 11.25
C ASN A 166 -1.30 -6.67 11.31
N GLY A 167 -1.62 -6.09 10.14
CA GLY A 167 -2.00 -4.69 10.02
C GLY A 167 -3.28 -4.31 10.76
N VAL A 168 -4.20 -5.27 10.96
CA VAL A 168 -5.48 -5.06 11.66
C VAL A 168 -5.24 -4.76 13.14
N GLU A 169 -4.36 -5.54 13.78
CA GLU A 169 -3.97 -5.34 15.17
C GLU A 169 -3.30 -3.98 15.37
N PHE A 170 -2.35 -3.64 14.51
CA PHE A 170 -1.70 -2.33 14.53
C PHE A 170 -2.72 -1.20 14.38
N GLN A 171 -3.67 -1.32 13.45
CA GLN A 171 -4.69 -0.32 13.18
C GLN A 171 -5.56 -0.03 14.40
N PHE A 172 -5.96 -1.08 15.13
CA PHE A 172 -6.73 -0.95 16.38
C PHE A 172 -5.93 -0.18 17.43
N ILE A 173 -4.69 -0.61 17.69
CA ILE A 173 -3.85 -0.01 18.74
C ILE A 173 -3.55 1.46 18.37
N ALA A 174 -3.20 1.73 17.12
CA ALA A 174 -2.90 3.07 16.65
C ALA A 174 -4.11 4.01 16.81
N SER A 175 -5.29 3.58 16.35
CA SER A 175 -6.51 4.39 16.46
C SER A 175 -6.92 4.61 17.92
N PHE A 176 -6.82 3.58 18.76
CA PHE A 176 -7.09 3.69 20.20
C PHE A 176 -6.16 4.70 20.88
N CYS A 177 -4.85 4.58 20.68
CA CYS A 177 -3.86 5.49 21.26
C CYS A 177 -4.04 6.93 20.77
N CYS A 178 -4.35 7.12 19.48
CA CYS A 178 -4.66 8.43 18.93
C CYS A 178 -5.90 9.05 19.57
N GLY A 179 -6.96 8.23 19.72
CA GLY A 179 -8.20 8.66 20.40
C GLY A 179 -7.94 9.11 21.84
N ILE A 180 -7.25 8.30 22.63
CA ILE A 180 -6.85 8.63 24.01
C ILE A 180 -6.04 9.93 24.04
N SER A 181 -5.01 10.04 23.21
CA SER A 181 -4.14 11.21 23.15
C SER A 181 -4.94 12.47 22.84
N THR A 182 -5.82 12.43 21.84
CA THR A 182 -6.68 13.56 21.47
C THR A 182 -7.55 14.00 22.64
N LEU A 183 -8.28 13.07 23.25
CA LEU A 183 -9.21 13.38 24.33
C LEU A 183 -8.49 13.89 25.58
N LEU A 184 -7.29 13.36 25.87
CA LEU A 184 -6.47 13.83 26.99
C LEU A 184 -6.03 15.29 26.79
N PHE A 185 -5.54 15.63 25.59
CA PHE A 185 -5.14 17.01 25.30
C PHE A 185 -6.31 17.99 25.28
N CYS A 186 -7.48 17.56 24.78
CA CYS A 186 -8.69 18.40 24.81
C CYS A 186 -9.20 18.70 26.22
N ARG A 187 -8.92 17.84 27.21
CA ARG A 187 -9.23 18.16 28.63
C ARG A 187 -8.35 19.24 29.21
N ILE A 188 -7.11 19.34 28.74
CA ILE A 188 -6.13 20.34 29.23
C ILE A 188 -6.34 21.69 28.50
N GLY A 189 -6.71 21.63 27.22
CA GLY A 189 -6.90 22.80 26.37
C GLY A 189 -8.36 23.00 25.95
N PRO A 190 -9.16 23.78 26.69
CA PRO A 190 -10.60 23.93 26.41
C PRO A 190 -10.95 24.60 25.07
N GLN A 191 -9.94 25.08 24.33
CA GLN A 191 -10.08 25.66 23.00
C GLN A 191 -9.93 24.63 21.87
N LEU A 192 -9.65 23.35 22.20
CA LEU A 192 -9.40 22.29 21.25
C LEU A 192 -10.73 21.55 20.95
N HIS A 193 -10.92 21.24 19.68
CA HIS A 193 -12.11 20.55 19.18
C HIS A 193 -11.74 19.09 18.85
N ALA A 194 -12.07 18.17 19.76
CA ALA A 194 -11.73 16.76 19.64
C ALA A 194 -12.22 16.13 18.33
N ASP A 195 -13.42 16.48 17.88
CA ASP A 195 -14.01 16.00 16.63
C ASP A 195 -13.16 16.37 15.41
N LYS A 196 -12.62 17.59 15.34
CA LYS A 196 -11.79 18.07 14.23
C LYS A 196 -10.43 17.42 14.20
N ILE A 197 -9.82 17.26 15.38
CA ILE A 197 -8.52 16.59 15.54
C ILE A 197 -8.65 15.11 15.15
N LEU A 198 -9.69 14.41 15.65
CA LEU A 198 -9.95 13.01 15.32
C LEU A 198 -10.16 12.81 13.83
N ILE A 199 -10.92 13.68 13.15
CA ILE A 199 -11.09 13.62 11.70
C ILE A 199 -9.75 13.74 10.98
N GLY A 200 -8.89 14.68 11.36
CA GLY A 200 -7.56 14.83 10.77
C GLY A 200 -6.70 13.56 10.89
N ILE A 201 -6.76 12.89 12.04
CA ILE A 201 -6.03 11.64 12.28
C ILE A 201 -6.68 10.46 11.54
N ILE A 202 -8.01 10.38 11.52
CA ILE A 202 -8.74 9.34 10.79
C ILE A 202 -8.38 9.39 9.31
N MET A 203 -8.29 10.58 8.72
CA MET A 203 -7.89 10.73 7.31
C MET A 203 -6.48 10.21 7.01
N LEU A 204 -5.59 10.20 7.99
CA LEU A 204 -4.26 9.61 7.86
C LEU A 204 -4.30 8.07 7.93
N LEU A 205 -5.20 7.51 8.74
CA LEU A 205 -5.26 6.07 9.04
C LEU A 205 -6.23 5.30 8.13
N ILE A 206 -7.18 5.99 7.48
CA ILE A 206 -8.21 5.33 6.67
C ILE A 206 -7.60 4.66 5.43
N PRO A 207 -7.98 3.42 5.08
CA PRO A 207 -7.45 2.70 3.93
C PRO A 207 -8.08 3.18 2.60
N GLY A 208 -7.98 4.48 2.30
CA GLY A 208 -8.67 5.12 1.16
C GLY A 208 -8.23 4.59 -0.20
N ILE A 209 -6.93 4.45 -0.44
CA ILE A 209 -6.41 3.93 -1.72
C ILE A 209 -6.83 2.47 -1.91
N MET A 210 -6.78 1.66 -0.84
CA MET A 210 -7.22 0.26 -0.91
C MET A 210 -8.71 0.17 -1.29
N LEU A 211 -9.56 1.01 -0.68
CA LEU A 211 -10.99 1.07 -0.98
C LEU A 211 -11.25 1.50 -2.44
N THR A 212 -10.57 2.53 -2.91
CA THR A 212 -10.70 3.02 -4.29
C THR A 212 -10.25 1.97 -5.31
N ASN A 213 -9.10 1.35 -5.08
CA ASN A 213 -8.57 0.31 -5.97
C ASN A 213 -9.46 -0.93 -5.98
N SER A 214 -10.05 -1.33 -4.84
CA SER A 214 -10.97 -2.47 -4.79
C SER A 214 -12.20 -2.26 -5.66
N ILE A 215 -12.82 -1.08 -5.59
CA ILE A 215 -13.97 -0.73 -6.43
C ILE A 215 -13.56 -0.73 -7.91
N ARG A 216 -12.40 -0.20 -8.22
CA ARG A 216 -11.90 -0.13 -9.59
C ARG A 216 -11.59 -1.50 -10.17
N ASP A 217 -10.94 -2.39 -9.40
CA ASP A 217 -10.69 -3.78 -9.79
C ASP A 217 -12.01 -4.49 -10.12
N ILE A 218 -13.06 -4.34 -9.28
CA ILE A 218 -14.39 -4.90 -9.53
C ILE A 218 -14.99 -4.37 -10.86
N LEU A 219 -14.90 -3.06 -11.09
CA LEU A 219 -15.44 -2.42 -12.29
C LEU A 219 -14.71 -2.83 -13.58
N LEU A 220 -13.43 -3.18 -13.47
CA LEU A 220 -12.61 -3.68 -14.59
C LEU A 220 -12.78 -5.19 -14.85
N GLY A 221 -13.55 -5.89 -14.00
CA GLY A 221 -13.84 -7.31 -14.16
C GLY A 221 -13.04 -8.24 -13.23
N ASP A 222 -12.08 -7.71 -12.48
CA ASP A 222 -11.29 -8.47 -11.51
C ASP A 222 -12.05 -8.63 -10.19
N ILE A 223 -13.24 -9.21 -10.27
CA ILE A 223 -14.22 -9.27 -9.18
C ILE A 223 -13.64 -9.95 -7.92
N ILE A 224 -12.92 -11.06 -8.08
CA ILE A 224 -12.39 -11.82 -6.95
C ILE A 224 -11.36 -10.98 -6.17
N SER A 225 -10.39 -10.43 -6.87
CA SER A 225 -9.34 -9.60 -6.26
C SER A 225 -9.91 -8.33 -5.65
N GLY A 226 -10.81 -7.65 -6.39
CA GLY A 226 -11.46 -6.43 -5.93
C GLY A 226 -12.34 -6.68 -4.71
N PHE A 227 -13.10 -7.79 -4.68
CA PHE A 227 -13.93 -8.14 -3.53
C PHE A 227 -13.11 -8.47 -2.28
N LEU A 228 -12.04 -9.27 -2.41
CA LEU A 228 -11.15 -9.57 -1.28
C LEU A 228 -10.51 -8.30 -0.71
N ARG A 229 -10.04 -7.42 -1.58
CA ARG A 229 -9.44 -6.12 -1.19
C ARG A 229 -10.48 -5.19 -0.56
N LEU A 230 -11.73 -5.23 -1.03
CA LEU A 230 -12.84 -4.47 -0.43
C LEU A 230 -13.16 -4.93 0.98
N VAL A 231 -13.25 -6.25 1.20
CA VAL A 231 -13.48 -6.82 2.54
C VAL A 231 -12.35 -6.45 3.49
N GLU A 232 -11.10 -6.51 3.05
CA GLU A 232 -9.95 -6.09 3.84
C GLU A 232 -10.01 -4.60 4.20
N ALA A 233 -10.34 -3.72 3.24
CA ALA A 233 -10.48 -2.29 3.47
C ALA A 233 -11.61 -1.96 4.47
N ILE A 234 -12.76 -2.64 4.36
CA ILE A 234 -13.88 -2.49 5.30
C ILE A 234 -13.48 -2.97 6.69
N LEU A 235 -12.79 -4.10 6.79
CA LEU A 235 -12.28 -4.60 8.08
C LEU A 235 -11.34 -3.60 8.74
N MET A 236 -10.40 -3.04 8.00
CA MET A 236 -9.46 -2.02 8.50
C MET A 236 -10.19 -0.77 8.96
N ALA A 237 -11.20 -0.29 8.21
CA ALA A 237 -12.00 0.86 8.60
C ALA A 237 -12.87 0.58 9.84
N ALA A 238 -13.45 -0.62 9.95
CA ALA A 238 -14.22 -1.02 11.12
C ALA A 238 -13.35 -1.10 12.38
N VAL A 239 -12.16 -1.67 12.27
CA VAL A 239 -11.22 -1.77 13.38
C VAL A 239 -10.71 -0.40 13.82
N LEU A 240 -10.46 0.52 12.87
CA LEU A 240 -10.15 1.92 13.16
C LEU A 240 -11.27 2.57 13.98
N ALA A 241 -12.52 2.41 13.54
CA ALA A 241 -13.68 2.95 14.24
C ALA A 241 -13.84 2.36 15.64
N LEU A 242 -13.64 1.04 15.79
CA LEU A 242 -13.70 0.35 17.08
C LEU A 242 -12.62 0.87 18.05
N GLY A 243 -11.38 1.09 17.58
CA GLY A 243 -10.31 1.65 18.41
C GLY A 243 -10.63 3.07 18.89
N MET A 244 -11.15 3.93 18.00
CA MET A 244 -11.60 5.28 18.35
C MET A 244 -12.78 5.25 19.34
N MET A 245 -13.79 4.39 19.10
CA MET A 245 -14.93 4.25 20.01
C MET A 245 -14.52 3.76 21.39
N ALA A 246 -13.61 2.80 21.46
CA ALA A 246 -13.07 2.31 22.73
C ALA A 246 -12.36 3.43 23.52
N ALA A 247 -11.60 4.28 22.82
CA ALA A 247 -10.95 5.45 23.45
C ALA A 247 -11.98 6.45 23.98
N ILE A 248 -13.01 6.78 23.21
CA ILE A 248 -14.07 7.69 23.60
C ILE A 248 -14.85 7.13 24.81
N TRP A 249 -15.20 5.84 24.77
CA TRP A 249 -15.92 5.19 25.86
C TRP A 249 -15.11 5.19 27.17
N LEU A 250 -13.81 4.86 27.08
CA LEU A 250 -12.92 4.85 28.25
C LEU A 250 -12.77 6.25 28.85
N MET A 251 -12.58 7.25 28.01
CA MET A 251 -12.38 8.63 28.46
C MET A 251 -13.68 9.32 28.85
N GLY A 252 -14.81 8.98 28.19
CA GLY A 252 -16.14 9.51 28.52
C GLY A 252 -16.72 8.97 29.83
N GLY A 253 -16.35 7.74 30.22
CA GLY A 253 -16.74 7.15 31.52
C GLY A 253 -15.97 7.69 32.73
N ILE A 254 -15.00 8.60 32.49
CA ILE A 254 -14.20 9.27 33.54
C ILE A 254 -14.65 10.74 33.71
N ALA A 255 -15.73 11.17 33.04
CA ALA A 255 -16.29 12.54 33.11
C ALA A 255 -17.38 12.67 34.17
#